data_59ca5e74088d013add7a7ea4fd69ec9f
#
_entry.id   59ca5e74088d013add7a7ea4fd69ec9f
#
_cell.length_a   1.000
_cell.length_b   1.000
_cell.length_c   1.000
_cell.angle_alpha   90.00
_cell.angle_beta   90.00
_cell.angle_gamma   90.00
#
_symmetry.space_group_name_H-M   'P 1'
#
loop_
_entity.id
_entity.type
_entity.pdbx_description
1 polymer ?
#
loop_
_entity_poly.entity_id
_entity_poly.type
_entity_poly.pdbx_seq_one_letter_code
_entity_poly.pdbx_strand_id
1 'polypeptide(L)'
;MKKLLSIITVCLIAILSFNACSEEIKSTNVSIKQMTDSTLLTIIDDHQVTFDYKQATFDNGFVMAGDSAVINYIGSLSDEPVKAVLIKLIPKKGHVMNAVYDPNKKLETAPMTKEEVKQLEKGVEFAKKHQQKKAK
;
A
#
# COMPACT_ATOMS: atom_id res chain seq x y z
N MET A 1 5.31 -41.04 43.87
CA MET A 1 5.39 -39.57 44.01
C MET A 1 6.46 -38.92 43.15
N LYS A 2 7.68 -39.45 43.08
CA LYS A 2 8.76 -38.84 42.25
C LYS A 2 8.48 -38.76 40.74
N LYS A 3 7.77 -39.74 40.16
CA LYS A 3 7.39 -39.74 38.74
C LYS A 3 6.31 -38.73 38.41
N LEU A 4 5.36 -38.50 39.32
CA LEU A 4 4.30 -37.52 39.14
C LEU A 4 4.83 -36.07 39.18
N LEU A 5 5.79 -35.78 40.05
CA LEU A 5 6.43 -34.48 40.16
C LEU A 5 7.21 -34.14 38.89
N SER A 6 7.88 -35.13 38.29
CA SER A 6 8.62 -34.96 37.03
C SER A 6 7.70 -34.62 35.85
N ILE A 7 6.52 -35.22 35.74
CA ILE A 7 5.55 -34.94 34.67
C ILE A 7 4.98 -33.53 34.82
N ILE A 8 4.68 -33.10 36.03
CA ILE A 8 4.16 -31.74 36.28
C ILE A 8 5.20 -30.68 35.92
N THR A 9 6.48 -30.92 36.22
CA THR A 9 7.56 -29.99 35.86
C THR A 9 7.72 -29.87 34.35
N VAL A 10 7.65 -30.96 33.59
CA VAL A 10 7.75 -30.96 32.12
C VAL A 10 6.56 -30.24 31.50
N CYS A 11 5.34 -30.44 31.99
CA CYS A 11 4.16 -29.71 31.54
C CYS A 11 4.23 -28.21 31.81
N LEU A 12 4.77 -27.79 32.97
CA LEU A 12 4.93 -26.39 33.31
C LEU A 12 5.92 -25.66 32.36
N ILE A 13 7.01 -26.32 31.99
CA ILE A 13 7.99 -25.79 31.05
C ILE A 13 7.39 -25.69 29.62
N ALA A 14 6.58 -26.66 29.20
CA ALA A 14 5.91 -26.62 27.91
C ALA A 14 4.91 -25.45 27.80
N ILE A 15 4.22 -25.08 28.87
CA ILE A 15 3.27 -23.97 28.88
C ILE A 15 3.99 -22.62 28.76
N LEU A 16 5.18 -22.48 29.33
CA LEU A 16 6.00 -21.26 29.23
C LEU A 16 6.61 -21.05 27.84
N SER A 17 6.71 -22.10 27.03
CA SER A 17 7.26 -22.00 25.67
C SER A 17 6.25 -21.49 24.63
N PHE A 18 4.97 -21.38 24.95
CA PHE A 18 3.91 -20.84 24.08
C PHE A 18 3.66 -19.34 24.24
N ASN A 19 4.54 -18.60 24.89
CA ASN A 19 4.62 -17.16 24.68
C ASN A 19 5.21 -16.93 23.27
N ALA A 20 4.46 -17.38 22.23
CA ALA A 20 4.70 -16.96 20.89
C ALA A 20 4.74 -15.43 20.89
N CYS A 21 5.85 -14.84 20.52
CA CYS A 21 5.98 -13.43 20.23
C CYS A 21 4.83 -13.05 19.30
N SER A 22 3.73 -12.56 19.82
CA SER A 22 2.81 -11.77 19.04
C SER A 22 3.57 -10.49 18.72
N GLU A 23 4.11 -10.40 17.51
CA GLU A 23 4.77 -9.20 17.03
C GLU A 23 3.77 -8.06 17.17
N GLU A 24 4.09 -7.11 18.06
CA GLU A 24 3.21 -5.98 18.35
C GLU A 24 3.12 -5.09 17.12
N ILE A 25 1.90 -4.93 16.59
CA ILE A 25 1.63 -4.02 15.48
C ILE A 25 1.55 -2.60 16.04
N LYS A 26 2.45 -1.75 15.59
CA LYS A 26 2.51 -0.33 15.91
C LYS A 26 1.96 0.48 14.76
N SER A 27 1.56 1.72 15.04
CA SER A 27 0.97 2.62 14.04
C SER A 27 1.62 3.99 14.09
N THR A 28 1.87 4.57 12.92
CA THR A 28 2.40 5.93 12.81
C THR A 28 1.78 6.67 11.61
N ASN A 29 1.61 7.99 11.78
CA ASN A 29 1.17 8.88 10.71
C ASN A 29 2.40 9.45 10.01
N VAL A 30 2.46 9.35 8.70
CA VAL A 30 3.61 9.79 7.93
C VAL A 30 3.21 10.56 6.69
N SER A 31 4.13 11.41 6.22
CA SER A 31 4.10 11.99 4.87
C SER A 31 5.12 11.25 4.01
N ILE A 32 4.67 10.69 2.90
CA ILE A 32 5.51 9.89 2.01
C ILE A 32 6.40 10.83 1.20
N LYS A 33 7.72 10.64 1.27
CA LYS A 33 8.69 11.44 0.54
C LYS A 33 9.08 10.82 -0.79
N GLN A 34 9.29 9.51 -0.78
CA GLN A 34 9.67 8.76 -1.97
C GLN A 34 9.10 7.36 -1.89
N MET A 35 8.85 6.78 -3.05
CA MET A 35 8.35 5.42 -3.17
C MET A 35 9.10 4.71 -4.29
N THR A 36 9.48 3.45 -4.05
CA THR A 36 10.06 2.54 -5.04
C THR A 36 9.13 1.35 -5.21
N ASP A 37 9.51 0.35 -5.99
CA ASP A 37 8.69 -0.86 -6.22
C ASP A 37 8.45 -1.71 -4.96
N SER A 38 9.23 -1.50 -3.91
CA SER A 38 9.16 -2.32 -2.69
C SER A 38 9.28 -1.54 -1.40
N THR A 39 9.79 -0.32 -1.45
CA THR A 39 10.08 0.47 -0.26
C THR A 39 9.46 1.85 -0.33
N LEU A 40 9.11 2.38 0.82
CA LEU A 40 8.53 3.68 1.03
C LEU A 40 9.43 4.45 2.00
N LEU A 41 9.85 5.64 1.60
CA LEU A 41 10.67 6.53 2.39
C LEU A 41 9.84 7.64 3.01
N THR A 42 10.04 7.88 4.29
CA THR A 42 9.38 8.94 5.05
C THR A 42 10.34 9.59 6.04
N ILE A 43 9.93 10.68 6.65
CA ILE A 43 10.64 11.33 7.74
C ILE A 43 9.74 11.31 8.97
N ILE A 44 10.24 10.75 10.07
CA ILE A 44 9.59 10.68 11.38
C ILE A 44 10.57 11.26 12.40
N ASP A 45 10.16 12.28 13.14
CA ASP A 45 10.99 12.95 14.17
C ASP A 45 12.38 13.35 13.63
N ASP A 46 12.43 13.96 12.43
CA ASP A 46 13.64 14.37 11.71
C ASP A 46 14.56 13.21 11.29
N HIS A 47 14.16 11.96 11.49
CA HIS A 47 14.89 10.77 11.03
C HIS A 47 14.24 10.19 9.79
N GLN A 48 15.10 9.78 8.85
CA GLN A 48 14.69 9.09 7.65
C GLN A 48 14.38 7.63 7.99
N VAL A 49 13.16 7.18 7.67
CA VAL A 49 12.71 5.81 7.91
C VAL A 49 12.26 5.19 6.60
N THR A 50 12.74 3.98 6.33
CA THR A 50 12.39 3.20 5.15
C THR A 50 11.49 2.03 5.54
N PHE A 51 10.30 1.95 4.95
CA PHE A 51 9.37 0.84 5.15
C PHE A 51 9.41 -0.11 3.96
N ASP A 52 9.49 -1.42 4.21
CA ASP A 52 9.24 -2.46 3.20
C ASP A 52 7.73 -2.75 3.17
N TYR A 53 7.10 -2.53 2.01
CA TYR A 53 5.65 -2.71 1.83
C TYR A 53 5.27 -3.87 0.89
N LYS A 54 6.22 -4.72 0.50
CA LYS A 54 5.96 -5.85 -0.42
C LYS A 54 4.81 -6.75 0.01
N GLN A 55 4.63 -6.93 1.31
CA GLN A 55 3.60 -7.76 1.89
C GLN A 55 2.50 -6.95 2.59
N ALA A 56 2.55 -5.62 2.49
CA ALA A 56 1.57 -4.75 3.12
C ALA A 56 0.25 -4.73 2.33
N THR A 57 -0.84 -4.60 3.06
CA THR A 57 -2.16 -4.33 2.48
C THR A 57 -2.37 -2.83 2.37
N PHE A 58 -3.03 -2.38 1.29
CA PHE A 58 -3.41 -0.98 1.12
C PHE A 58 -4.89 -0.80 1.43
N ASP A 59 -5.20 0.22 2.24
CA ASP A 59 -6.56 0.64 2.57
C ASP A 59 -6.80 2.07 2.07
N ASN A 60 -8.00 2.33 1.54
CA ASN A 60 -8.40 3.60 0.91
C ASN A 60 -7.62 3.97 -0.37
N GLY A 61 -6.98 3.02 -1.04
CA GLY A 61 -6.27 3.22 -2.30
C GLY A 61 -4.75 3.20 -2.18
N PHE A 62 -4.09 3.32 -3.32
CA PHE A 62 -2.62 3.39 -3.38
C PHE A 62 -2.12 4.76 -2.92
N VAL A 63 -0.96 4.77 -2.31
CA VAL A 63 -0.27 5.96 -1.86
C VAL A 63 0.83 6.34 -2.84
N MET A 64 1.14 7.63 -2.92
CA MET A 64 2.19 8.18 -3.77
C MET A 64 3.07 9.14 -2.99
N ALA A 65 4.21 9.52 -3.55
CA ALA A 65 5.05 10.57 -2.97
C ALA A 65 4.24 11.87 -2.82
N GLY A 66 4.30 12.49 -1.65
CA GLY A 66 3.54 13.68 -1.28
C GLY A 66 2.21 13.39 -0.58
N ASP A 67 1.77 12.15 -0.51
CA ASP A 67 0.57 11.75 0.24
C ASP A 67 0.87 11.60 1.73
N SER A 68 -0.21 11.65 2.53
CA SER A 68 -0.18 11.30 3.95
C SER A 68 -0.84 9.95 4.15
N ALA A 69 -0.26 9.13 4.99
CA ALA A 69 -0.77 7.79 5.28
C ALA A 69 -0.57 7.42 6.74
N VAL A 70 -1.41 6.51 7.22
CA VAL A 70 -1.18 5.75 8.45
C VAL A 70 -0.50 4.45 8.07
N ILE A 71 0.67 4.19 8.64
CA ILE A 71 1.39 2.92 8.43
C ILE A 71 1.33 2.10 9.70
N ASN A 72 0.77 0.90 9.60
CA ASN A 72 0.89 -0.10 10.63
C ASN A 72 2.11 -0.98 10.31
N TYR A 73 2.98 -1.17 11.28
CA TYR A 73 4.26 -1.83 11.10
C TYR A 73 4.61 -2.73 12.28
N ILE A 74 5.56 -3.62 12.05
CA ILE A 74 6.11 -4.54 13.04
C ILE A 74 7.58 -4.21 13.23
N GLY A 75 8.06 -4.31 14.46
CA GLY A 75 9.45 -4.04 14.83
C GLY A 75 9.67 -2.63 15.38
N SER A 76 10.86 -2.10 15.15
CA SER A 76 11.28 -0.77 15.58
C SER A 76 11.44 0.17 14.39
N LEU A 77 11.18 1.47 14.57
CA LEU A 77 11.49 2.49 13.54
C LEU A 77 13.00 2.64 13.29
N SER A 78 13.84 2.03 14.14
CA SER A 78 15.29 1.97 13.93
C SER A 78 15.71 0.81 13.02
N ASP A 79 14.79 -0.08 12.66
CA ASP A 79 15.08 -1.18 11.74
C ASP A 79 15.18 -0.64 10.31
N GLU A 80 16.05 -1.21 9.48
CA GLU A 80 16.20 -0.82 8.08
C GLU A 80 16.19 -2.07 7.16
N PRO A 81 15.12 -2.28 6.40
CA PRO A 81 13.83 -1.56 6.38
C PRO A 81 12.85 -2.04 7.46
N VAL A 82 11.94 -1.17 7.90
CA VAL A 82 10.84 -1.51 8.81
C VAL A 82 9.75 -2.25 8.02
N LYS A 83 9.23 -3.33 8.56
CA LYS A 83 8.19 -4.12 7.88
C LYS A 83 6.82 -3.46 8.04
N ALA A 84 6.26 -2.93 6.96
CA ALA A 84 4.89 -2.45 6.92
C ALA A 84 3.90 -3.62 6.75
N VAL A 85 2.77 -3.55 7.44
CA VAL A 85 1.67 -4.53 7.40
C VAL A 85 0.45 -3.97 6.70
N LEU A 86 0.09 -2.74 7.02
CA LEU A 86 -1.06 -2.05 6.46
C LEU A 86 -0.69 -0.59 6.21
N ILE A 87 -1.03 -0.09 5.04
CA ILE A 87 -0.86 1.31 4.66
C ILE A 87 -2.23 1.88 4.33
N LYS A 88 -2.67 2.84 5.12
CA LYS A 88 -3.96 3.50 4.95
C LYS A 88 -3.77 4.92 4.46
N LEU A 89 -4.25 5.21 3.25
CA LEU A 89 -4.22 6.55 2.68
C LEU A 89 -5.09 7.51 3.50
N ILE A 90 -4.54 8.66 3.87
CA ILE A 90 -5.30 9.79 4.44
C ILE A 90 -5.69 10.70 3.28
N PRO A 91 -6.97 10.76 2.90
CA PRO A 91 -7.40 11.58 1.78
C PRO A 91 -7.18 13.06 2.09
N LYS A 92 -6.57 13.79 1.17
CA LYS A 92 -6.49 15.26 1.25
C LYS A 92 -7.90 15.84 1.08
N LYS A 93 -8.26 16.81 1.90
CA LYS A 93 -9.53 17.53 1.76
C LYS A 93 -9.61 18.12 0.34
N GLY A 94 -10.60 17.68 -0.45
CA GLY A 94 -10.82 18.12 -1.82
C GLY A 94 -10.53 17.07 -2.93
N HIS A 95 -9.92 15.95 -2.60
CA HIS A 95 -9.73 14.83 -3.53
C HIS A 95 -10.48 13.59 -3.05
N VAL A 96 -11.79 13.71 -2.91
CA VAL A 96 -12.63 12.51 -2.76
C VAL A 96 -12.93 12.00 -4.16
N MET A 97 -12.07 11.16 -4.70
CA MET A 97 -12.49 10.26 -5.77
C MET A 97 -13.35 9.16 -5.13
N ASN A 98 -14.60 9.48 -4.84
CA ASN A 98 -15.62 8.46 -4.59
C ASN A 98 -15.96 7.81 -5.94
N ALA A 99 -15.08 6.97 -6.44
CA ALA A 99 -15.43 6.00 -7.44
C ALA A 99 -16.24 4.87 -6.76
N VAL A 100 -17.43 5.22 -6.28
CA VAL A 100 -18.43 4.21 -5.97
C VAL A 100 -18.91 3.70 -7.33
N TYR A 101 -18.41 2.52 -7.73
CA TYR A 101 -18.95 1.80 -8.87
C TYR A 101 -20.39 1.42 -8.52
N ASP A 102 -21.36 2.17 -9.04
CA ASP A 102 -22.77 1.83 -9.02
C ASP A 102 -23.08 1.08 -10.31
N PRO A 103 -23.30 -0.26 -10.26
CA PRO A 103 -23.60 -1.04 -11.44
C PRO A 103 -24.91 -0.65 -12.15
N ASN A 104 -25.78 0.10 -11.47
CA ASN A 104 -27.05 0.58 -12.02
C ASN A 104 -26.95 2.02 -12.57
N LYS A 105 -25.86 2.72 -12.34
CA LYS A 105 -25.65 4.06 -12.88
C LYS A 105 -25.17 3.92 -14.33
N LYS A 106 -26.07 4.14 -15.30
CA LYS A 106 -25.66 4.34 -16.69
C LYS A 106 -24.61 5.44 -16.72
N LEU A 107 -23.41 5.11 -17.21
CA LEU A 107 -22.41 6.12 -17.55
C LEU A 107 -23.05 7.02 -18.63
N GLU A 108 -23.50 8.19 -18.22
CA GLU A 108 -23.82 9.26 -19.16
C GLU A 108 -22.47 9.73 -19.72
N THR A 109 -22.07 9.12 -20.82
CA THR A 109 -20.99 9.65 -21.63
C THR A 109 -21.51 10.95 -22.22
N ALA A 110 -21.04 12.06 -21.68
CA ALA A 110 -21.27 13.35 -22.34
C ALA A 110 -20.78 13.24 -23.78
N PRO A 111 -21.58 13.66 -24.75
CA PRO A 111 -21.16 13.60 -26.15
C PRO A 111 -19.86 14.38 -26.31
N MET A 112 -18.83 13.73 -26.88
CA MET A 112 -17.55 14.37 -27.14
C MET A 112 -17.74 15.64 -27.96
N THR A 113 -17.04 16.67 -27.58
CA THR A 113 -17.05 17.92 -28.35
C THR A 113 -16.40 17.69 -29.72
N LYS A 114 -16.79 18.50 -30.72
CA LYS A 114 -16.21 18.41 -32.07
C LYS A 114 -14.67 18.52 -32.10
N GLU A 115 -14.11 19.22 -31.11
CA GLU A 115 -12.66 19.38 -31.00
C GLU A 115 -11.99 18.13 -30.44
N GLU A 116 -12.60 17.46 -29.46
CA GLU A 116 -12.11 16.19 -28.92
C GLU A 116 -12.14 15.07 -29.96
N VAL A 117 -13.21 14.98 -30.76
CA VAL A 117 -13.29 14.03 -31.87
C VAL A 117 -12.17 14.29 -32.89
N LYS A 118 -11.88 15.54 -33.21
CA LYS A 118 -10.82 15.93 -34.17
C LYS A 118 -9.41 15.61 -33.63
N GLN A 119 -9.21 15.68 -32.33
CA GLN A 119 -7.93 15.27 -31.69
C GLN A 119 -7.77 13.75 -31.71
N LEU A 120 -8.84 13.00 -31.46
CA LEU A 120 -8.85 11.54 -31.51
C LEU A 120 -8.55 11.04 -32.95
N GLU A 121 -9.16 11.62 -33.97
CA GLU A 121 -8.89 11.28 -35.37
C GLU A 121 -7.42 11.48 -35.73
N LYS A 122 -6.81 12.61 -35.32
CA LYS A 122 -5.38 12.85 -35.52
C LYS A 122 -4.50 11.83 -34.82
N GLY A 123 -4.88 11.44 -33.61
CA GLY A 123 -4.17 10.41 -32.84
C GLY A 123 -4.23 9.04 -33.53
N VAL A 124 -5.38 8.66 -34.06
CA VAL A 124 -5.57 7.39 -34.79
C VAL A 124 -4.79 7.38 -36.12
N GLU A 125 -4.77 8.49 -36.86
CA GLU A 125 -3.96 8.60 -38.06
C GLU A 125 -2.46 8.49 -37.78
N PHE A 126 -1.99 9.13 -36.72
CA PHE A 126 -0.60 9.03 -36.29
C PHE A 126 -0.22 7.59 -35.92
N ALA A 127 -1.06 6.90 -35.17
CA ALA A 127 -0.85 5.50 -34.80
C ALA A 127 -0.81 4.57 -36.07
N LYS A 128 -1.70 4.75 -37.02
CA LYS A 128 -1.71 3.99 -38.28
C LYS A 128 -0.44 4.20 -39.11
N LYS A 129 0.07 5.43 -39.19
CA LYS A 129 1.33 5.73 -39.93
C LYS A 129 2.55 5.07 -39.26
N HIS A 130 2.57 4.97 -37.94
CA HIS A 130 3.67 4.32 -37.21
C HIS A 130 3.62 2.80 -37.29
N GLN A 131 2.44 2.18 -37.36
CA GLN A 131 2.31 0.74 -37.56
C GLN A 131 2.76 0.28 -38.96
N GLN A 132 2.48 1.05 -39.97
CA GLN A 132 2.92 0.73 -41.34
C GLN A 132 4.44 0.85 -41.55
N LYS A 133 5.13 1.65 -40.73
CA LYS A 133 6.60 1.80 -40.78
C LYS A 133 7.36 0.65 -40.12
N LYS A 134 6.73 -0.14 -39.25
CA LYS A 134 7.33 -1.31 -38.59
C LYS A 134 7.14 -2.62 -39.34
N ALA A 135 6.34 -2.63 -40.41
CA ALA A 135 6.02 -3.82 -41.21
C ALA A 135 6.79 -3.90 -42.56
N LYS A 136 7.88 -3.11 -42.73
CA LYS A 136 8.78 -3.19 -43.89
C LYS A 136 10.19 -3.60 -43.45
#